data_a0ebbdc6448e619eb84800a076b6ccb6
#
_entry.id   a0ebbdc6448e619eb84800a076b6ccb6
#
_cell.length_a   1.000
_cell.length_b   1.000
_cell.length_c   1.000
_cell.angle_alpha   90.00
_cell.angle_beta   90.00
_cell.angle_gamma   90.00
#
_symmetry.space_group_name_H-M   'P 1'
#
loop_
_entity.id
_entity.type
_entity.pdbx_description
1 polymer ?
#
loop_
_entity_poly.entity_id
_entity_poly.type
_entity_poly.pdbx_seq_one_letter_code
_entity_poly.pdbx_strand_id
1 'polypeptide(L)'
;MYDVVYIFRGILIGLMVSVPLGPMGVLIIQKTLQKGALAGFVAGMGAACADLFYATVAAFGLGFVINVIQTHELILQIIGGIFLIIVGLKIYFDNPLKQIRMKKRVTKKGLLGDFLTLFFLTVSNPVAIVVFMAVFAGASVFGDDPSYRIELFVLSGVVIGGGLWWYTLSTLVNIFRKKFRLRVLITINRVSGVLITVLGGLVILAAFEPFRSLLPAS
;
A
#
# COMPACT_ATOMS: atom_id res chain seq x y z
N MET A 1 9.47 -28.82 -8.82
CA MET A 1 8.06 -28.85 -8.39
C MET A 1 7.82 -28.03 -7.12
N TYR A 2 8.71 -28.06 -6.14
CA TYR A 2 8.63 -27.27 -4.91
C TYR A 2 8.68 -25.74 -5.16
N ASP A 3 9.47 -25.28 -6.11
CA ASP A 3 9.65 -23.86 -6.43
C ASP A 3 8.32 -23.14 -6.79
N VAL A 4 7.44 -23.83 -7.53
CA VAL A 4 6.13 -23.30 -7.94
C VAL A 4 5.20 -23.08 -6.73
N VAL A 5 5.30 -23.94 -5.72
CA VAL A 5 4.49 -23.82 -4.49
C VAL A 5 4.85 -22.52 -3.75
N TYR A 6 6.14 -22.18 -3.68
CA TYR A 6 6.59 -20.96 -3.01
C TYR A 6 6.20 -19.68 -3.76
N ILE A 7 6.24 -19.71 -5.10
CA ILE A 7 5.69 -18.61 -5.91
C ILE A 7 4.19 -18.45 -5.63
N PHE A 8 3.45 -19.54 -5.58
CA PHE A 8 2.02 -19.49 -5.32
C PHE A 8 1.69 -18.97 -3.91
N ARG A 9 2.45 -19.37 -2.88
CA ARG A 9 2.36 -18.80 -1.53
C ARG A 9 2.61 -17.30 -1.57
N GLY A 10 3.65 -16.86 -2.27
CA GLY A 10 3.95 -15.44 -2.46
C GLY A 10 2.81 -14.69 -3.14
N ILE A 11 2.19 -15.26 -4.20
CA ILE A 11 1.04 -14.66 -4.88
C ILE A 11 -0.14 -14.48 -3.92
N LEU A 12 -0.44 -15.47 -3.11
CA LEU A 12 -1.50 -15.37 -2.11
C LEU A 12 -1.21 -14.27 -1.09
N ILE A 13 0.03 -14.19 -0.60
CA ILE A 13 0.45 -13.13 0.34
C ILE A 13 0.29 -11.76 -0.32
N GLY A 14 0.81 -11.58 -1.54
CA GLY A 14 0.71 -10.32 -2.28
C GLY A 14 -0.74 -9.90 -2.51
N LEU A 15 -1.63 -10.84 -2.82
CA LEU A 15 -3.07 -10.57 -2.90
C LEU A 15 -3.66 -10.20 -1.55
N MET A 16 -3.40 -10.98 -0.49
CA MET A 16 -3.95 -10.73 0.85
C MET A 16 -3.58 -9.36 1.41
N VAL A 17 -2.35 -8.92 1.18
CA VAL A 17 -1.89 -7.61 1.64
C VAL A 17 -2.45 -6.47 0.78
N SER A 18 -2.58 -6.68 -0.54
CA SER A 18 -3.03 -5.64 -1.47
C SER A 18 -4.55 -5.48 -1.55
N VAL A 19 -5.34 -6.55 -1.27
CA VAL A 19 -6.82 -6.56 -1.37
C VAL A 19 -7.52 -5.60 -0.42
N PRO A 20 -7.12 -5.46 0.86
CA PRO A 20 -7.72 -4.45 1.73
C PRO A 20 -7.54 -3.07 1.10
N LEU A 21 -8.64 -2.55 0.52
CA LEU A 21 -8.69 -1.24 -0.12
C LEU A 21 -8.52 -0.12 0.92
N GLY A 22 -7.28 0.00 1.39
CA GLY A 22 -6.89 1.13 2.21
C GLY A 22 -6.79 2.43 1.39
N PRO A 23 -6.22 3.47 1.99
CA PRO A 23 -6.02 4.77 1.35
C PRO A 23 -5.34 4.69 -0.02
N MET A 24 -4.44 3.72 -0.20
CA MET A 24 -3.71 3.50 -1.45
C MET A 24 -4.64 3.04 -2.58
N GLY A 25 -5.53 2.09 -2.29
CA GLY A 25 -6.51 1.61 -3.27
C GLY A 25 -7.39 2.73 -3.80
N VAL A 26 -7.80 3.65 -2.94
CA VAL A 26 -8.60 4.80 -3.35
C VAL A 26 -7.85 5.76 -4.25
N LEU A 27 -6.57 6.03 -3.95
CA LEU A 27 -5.73 6.84 -4.82
C LEU A 27 -5.56 6.19 -6.20
N ILE A 28 -5.38 4.86 -6.25
CA ILE A 28 -5.28 4.12 -7.50
C ILE A 28 -6.58 4.19 -8.28
N ILE A 29 -7.74 4.04 -7.63
CA ILE A 29 -9.06 4.23 -8.24
C ILE A 29 -9.17 5.65 -8.83
N GLN A 30 -8.77 6.68 -8.10
CA GLN A 30 -8.79 8.06 -8.58
C GLN A 30 -7.89 8.24 -9.81
N LYS A 31 -6.65 7.72 -9.78
CA LYS A 31 -5.73 7.79 -10.93
C LYS A 31 -6.33 7.08 -12.15
N THR A 32 -6.97 5.92 -11.93
CA THR A 32 -7.65 5.17 -12.98
C THR A 32 -8.80 5.99 -13.59
N LEU A 33 -9.62 6.60 -12.76
CA LEU A 33 -10.76 7.41 -13.22
C LEU A 33 -10.31 8.67 -13.97
N GLN A 34 -9.20 9.29 -13.57
CA GLN A 34 -8.67 10.51 -14.16
C GLN A 34 -7.90 10.27 -15.45
N LYS A 35 -7.03 9.25 -15.47
CA LYS A 35 -6.02 9.03 -16.51
C LYS A 35 -6.18 7.69 -17.24
N GLY A 36 -7.09 6.80 -16.78
CA GLY A 36 -7.33 5.48 -17.38
C GLY A 36 -6.61 4.34 -16.67
N ALA A 37 -6.88 3.10 -17.11
CA ALA A 37 -6.38 1.87 -16.47
C ALA A 37 -4.86 1.82 -16.35
N LEU A 38 -4.14 2.25 -17.38
CA LEU A 38 -2.67 2.23 -17.37
C LEU A 38 -2.09 3.09 -16.24
N ALA A 39 -2.65 4.28 -16.00
CA ALA A 39 -2.17 5.16 -14.94
C ALA A 39 -2.48 4.59 -13.55
N GLY A 40 -3.65 3.96 -13.39
CA GLY A 40 -3.98 3.24 -12.16
C GLY A 40 -3.06 2.05 -11.92
N PHE A 41 -2.82 1.24 -12.93
CA PHE A 41 -1.92 0.10 -12.85
C PHE A 41 -0.48 0.51 -12.49
N VAL A 42 0.07 1.51 -13.20
CA VAL A 42 1.42 2.02 -12.91
C VAL A 42 1.53 2.59 -11.50
N ALA A 43 0.50 3.31 -11.04
CA ALA A 43 0.45 3.76 -9.65
C ALA A 43 0.41 2.59 -8.66
N GLY A 44 -0.39 1.54 -8.95
CA GLY A 44 -0.46 0.32 -8.17
C GLY A 44 0.86 -0.44 -8.13
N MET A 45 1.61 -0.47 -9.24
CA MET A 45 2.97 -1.04 -9.26
C MET A 45 3.92 -0.28 -8.34
N GLY A 46 3.73 1.04 -8.15
CA GLY A 46 4.47 1.80 -7.14
C GLY A 46 4.22 1.26 -5.73
N ALA A 47 2.97 0.99 -5.38
CA ALA A 47 2.62 0.36 -4.10
C ALA A 47 3.20 -1.07 -4.00
N ALA A 48 3.06 -1.91 -5.03
CA ALA A 48 3.60 -3.27 -5.06
C ALA A 48 5.14 -3.31 -4.91
N CYS A 49 5.86 -2.33 -5.46
CA CYS A 49 7.30 -2.22 -5.25
C CYS A 49 7.66 -1.84 -3.81
N ALA A 50 6.85 -1.02 -3.14
CA ALA A 50 7.02 -0.73 -1.72
C ALA A 50 6.69 -1.95 -0.85
N ASP A 51 5.66 -2.72 -1.23
CA ASP A 51 5.32 -3.99 -0.58
C ASP A 51 6.46 -5.01 -0.73
N LEU A 52 7.09 -5.08 -1.92
CA LEU A 52 8.29 -5.90 -2.14
C LEU A 52 9.44 -5.49 -1.21
N PHE A 53 9.66 -4.18 -1.03
CA PHE A 53 10.67 -3.70 -0.09
C PHE A 53 10.40 -4.21 1.32
N TYR A 54 9.18 -4.10 1.82
CA TYR A 54 8.80 -4.60 3.14
C TYR A 54 8.86 -6.13 3.23
N ALA A 55 8.41 -6.82 2.20
CA ALA A 55 8.52 -8.29 2.13
C ALA A 55 9.98 -8.74 2.17
N THR A 56 10.87 -8.02 1.50
CA THR A 56 12.32 -8.30 1.51
C THR A 56 12.90 -8.11 2.92
N VAL A 57 12.56 -6.99 3.57
CA VAL A 57 12.99 -6.74 4.95
C VAL A 57 12.50 -7.83 5.90
N ALA A 58 11.25 -8.27 5.74
CA ALA A 58 10.67 -9.32 6.57
C ALA A 58 11.28 -10.70 6.29
N ALA A 59 11.53 -11.04 5.00
CA ALA A 59 12.06 -12.32 4.57
C ALA A 59 13.50 -12.54 5.03
N PHE A 60 14.36 -11.57 4.77
CA PHE A 60 15.79 -11.69 5.09
C PHE A 60 16.10 -11.35 6.55
N GLY A 61 15.09 -11.03 7.37
CA GLY A 61 15.27 -10.74 8.78
C GLY A 61 16.36 -9.70 9.01
N LEU A 62 16.39 -8.64 8.15
CA LEU A 62 17.42 -7.62 8.21
C LEU A 62 17.40 -6.93 9.57
N GLY A 63 18.01 -7.59 10.58
CA GLY A 63 18.06 -7.15 11.97
C GLY A 63 18.52 -5.70 12.11
N PHE A 64 19.40 -5.25 11.21
CA PHE A 64 19.79 -3.85 11.15
C PHE A 64 18.60 -2.92 10.83
N VAL A 65 17.79 -3.24 9.81
CA VAL A 65 16.62 -2.42 9.43
C VAL A 65 15.57 -2.48 10.53
N ILE A 66 15.33 -3.66 11.09
CA ILE A 66 14.40 -3.84 12.21
C ILE A 66 14.89 -3.01 13.40
N ASN A 67 16.17 -3.06 13.74
CA ASN A 67 16.75 -2.30 14.83
C ASN A 67 16.64 -0.78 14.59
N VAL A 68 16.94 -0.30 13.39
CA VAL A 68 16.75 1.13 13.03
C VAL A 68 15.29 1.55 13.18
N ILE A 69 14.34 0.72 12.73
CA ILE A 69 12.91 1.00 12.84
C ILE A 69 12.49 1.04 14.32
N GLN A 70 12.93 0.07 15.11
CA GLN A 70 12.62 0.01 16.56
C GLN A 70 13.29 1.16 17.32
N THR A 71 14.55 1.47 17.02
CA THR A 71 15.28 2.57 17.68
C THR A 71 14.68 3.93 17.37
N HIS A 72 14.12 4.11 16.17
CA HIS A 72 13.54 5.37 15.73
C HIS A 72 12.01 5.32 15.57
N GLU A 73 11.37 4.35 16.20
CA GLU A 73 9.93 4.09 16.09
C GLU A 73 9.10 5.35 16.32
N LEU A 74 9.38 6.09 17.39
CA LEU A 74 8.69 7.34 17.73
C LEU A 74 8.78 8.37 16.61
N ILE A 75 9.97 8.60 16.08
CA ILE A 75 10.21 9.59 15.04
C ILE A 75 9.51 9.17 13.75
N LEU A 76 9.61 7.88 13.39
CA LEU A 76 8.97 7.33 12.20
C LEU A 76 7.45 7.38 12.30
N GLN A 77 6.87 7.08 13.46
CA GLN A 77 5.44 7.18 13.71
C GLN A 77 4.94 8.62 13.61
N ILE A 78 5.65 9.58 14.19
CA ILE A 78 5.28 11.00 14.11
C ILE A 78 5.35 11.51 12.67
N ILE A 79 6.47 11.28 11.98
CA ILE A 79 6.65 11.72 10.59
C ILE A 79 5.62 11.07 9.66
N GLY A 80 5.47 9.74 9.77
CA GLY A 80 4.50 8.98 8.98
C GLY A 80 3.06 9.41 9.26
N GLY A 81 2.70 9.60 10.53
CA GLY A 81 1.38 10.05 10.94
C GLY A 81 1.06 11.47 10.45
N ILE A 82 1.99 12.41 10.56
CA ILE A 82 1.84 13.77 10.00
C ILE A 82 1.66 13.70 8.49
N PHE A 83 2.47 12.90 7.80
CA PHE A 83 2.35 12.72 6.36
C PHE A 83 0.98 12.16 5.95
N LEU A 84 0.49 11.15 6.67
CA LEU A 84 -0.85 10.59 6.44
C LEU A 84 -1.95 11.63 6.67
N ILE A 85 -1.86 12.45 7.73
CA ILE A 85 -2.82 13.53 8.00
C ILE A 85 -2.84 14.54 6.84
N ILE A 86 -1.68 15.00 6.39
CA ILE A 86 -1.57 15.96 5.28
C ILE A 86 -2.20 15.37 4.00
N VAL A 87 -1.89 14.11 3.68
CA VAL A 87 -2.45 13.43 2.51
C VAL A 87 -3.95 13.22 2.66
N GLY A 88 -4.41 12.78 3.81
CA GLY A 88 -5.83 12.57 4.10
C GLY A 88 -6.66 13.85 3.96
N LEU A 89 -6.19 14.94 4.56
CA LEU A 89 -6.82 16.26 4.41
C LEU A 89 -6.81 16.74 2.96
N LYS A 90 -5.71 16.58 2.25
CA LYS A 90 -5.62 16.93 0.83
C LYS A 90 -6.65 16.16 -0.01
N ILE A 91 -6.81 14.85 0.23
CA ILE A 91 -7.81 14.02 -0.47
C ILE A 91 -9.23 14.46 -0.11
N TYR A 92 -9.49 14.76 1.16
CA TYR A 92 -10.81 15.19 1.64
C TYR A 92 -11.27 16.50 0.98
N PHE A 93 -10.38 17.50 0.90
CA PHE A 93 -10.69 18.81 0.31
C PHE A 93 -10.53 18.85 -1.22
N ASP A 94 -9.94 17.82 -1.81
CA ASP A 94 -9.74 17.79 -3.26
C ASP A 94 -11.07 17.60 -3.99
N ASN A 95 -11.31 18.47 -4.97
CA ASN A 95 -12.53 18.42 -5.75
C ASN A 95 -12.34 17.50 -6.97
N PRO A 96 -12.92 16.28 -6.95
CA PRO A 96 -12.76 15.33 -8.05
C PRO A 96 -13.33 15.85 -9.37
N LEU A 97 -14.22 16.86 -9.32
CA LEU A 97 -14.81 17.50 -10.50
C LEU A 97 -13.80 18.26 -11.33
N LYS A 98 -12.93 19.05 -10.66
CA LYS A 98 -11.85 19.76 -11.37
C LYS A 98 -10.90 18.77 -12.05
N GLN A 99 -10.66 17.64 -11.41
CA GLN A 99 -9.71 16.66 -11.90
C GLN A 99 -10.25 15.83 -13.07
N ILE A 100 -11.56 15.51 -13.09
CA ILE A 100 -12.18 14.76 -14.19
C ILE A 100 -12.40 15.64 -15.42
N ARG A 101 -12.76 16.91 -15.24
CA ARG A 101 -12.88 17.87 -16.34
C ARG A 101 -11.54 18.15 -17.02
N MET A 102 -10.46 18.15 -16.27
CA MET A 102 -9.11 18.23 -16.82
C MET A 102 -8.67 16.81 -17.22
N LYS A 103 -9.06 16.34 -18.40
CA LYS A 103 -8.46 15.15 -19.03
C LYS A 103 -6.95 15.38 -19.14
N LYS A 104 -6.21 15.02 -18.09
CA LYS A 104 -4.76 15.09 -18.13
C LYS A 104 -4.28 14.06 -19.14
N ARG A 105 -3.59 14.50 -20.19
CA ARG A 105 -2.93 13.59 -21.12
C ARG A 105 -1.99 12.68 -20.33
N VAL A 106 -2.07 11.39 -20.60
CA VAL A 106 -1.14 10.42 -20.06
C VAL A 106 0.22 10.71 -20.67
N THR A 107 1.16 11.16 -19.89
CA THR A 107 2.56 11.37 -20.30
C THR A 107 3.45 10.42 -19.51
N LYS A 108 4.59 10.00 -20.08
CA LYS A 108 5.57 9.17 -19.38
C LYS A 108 5.99 9.79 -18.04
N LYS A 109 6.23 11.10 -18.02
CA LYS A 109 6.58 11.88 -16.81
C LYS A 109 5.44 11.88 -15.77
N GLY A 110 4.19 11.90 -16.23
CA GLY A 110 3.03 11.81 -15.35
C GLY A 110 2.83 10.42 -14.75
N LEU A 111 3.12 9.35 -15.50
CA LEU A 111 3.07 7.97 -15.02
C LEU A 111 4.14 7.70 -13.96
N LEU A 112 5.37 8.16 -14.20
CA LEU A 112 6.45 8.05 -13.23
C LEU A 112 6.11 8.81 -11.93
N GLY A 113 5.53 10.00 -12.03
CA GLY A 113 5.06 10.75 -10.86
C GLY A 113 3.95 10.02 -10.09
N ASP A 114 3.04 9.33 -10.78
CA ASP A 114 2.00 8.53 -10.15
C ASP A 114 2.60 7.31 -9.43
N PHE A 115 3.54 6.60 -10.06
CA PHE A 115 4.30 5.50 -9.47
C PHE A 115 5.05 5.94 -8.20
N LEU A 116 5.88 6.97 -8.29
CA LEU A 116 6.67 7.48 -7.17
C LEU A 116 5.80 7.95 -6.01
N THR A 117 4.67 8.61 -6.33
CA THR A 117 3.72 9.05 -5.29
C THR A 117 3.20 7.88 -4.48
N LEU A 118 2.76 6.80 -5.14
CA LEU A 118 2.24 5.62 -4.45
C LEU A 118 3.36 4.83 -3.76
N PHE A 119 4.53 4.73 -4.37
CA PHE A 119 5.70 4.09 -3.76
C PHE A 119 6.06 4.76 -2.42
N PHE A 120 6.33 6.07 -2.44
CA PHE A 120 6.71 6.80 -1.22
C PHE A 120 5.58 6.85 -0.19
N LEU A 121 4.34 6.96 -0.63
CA LEU A 121 3.19 6.93 0.27
C LEU A 121 3.08 5.57 0.99
N THR A 122 3.31 4.47 0.28
CA THR A 122 3.28 3.12 0.85
C THR A 122 4.49 2.90 1.77
N VAL A 123 5.70 3.28 1.35
CA VAL A 123 6.91 3.18 2.19
C VAL A 123 6.82 4.06 3.45
N SER A 124 6.07 5.16 3.42
CA SER A 124 5.85 5.99 4.60
C SER A 124 4.82 5.42 5.58
N ASN A 125 4.19 4.29 5.25
CA ASN A 125 3.21 3.65 6.13
C ASN A 125 3.87 2.61 7.04
N PRO A 126 4.14 2.93 8.32
CA PRO A 126 4.82 2.02 9.23
C PRO A 126 4.02 0.74 9.53
N VAL A 127 2.69 0.78 9.36
CA VAL A 127 1.84 -0.39 9.60
C VAL A 127 2.11 -1.49 8.57
N ALA A 128 2.51 -1.13 7.35
CA ALA A 128 2.77 -2.11 6.30
C ALA A 128 3.88 -3.10 6.68
N ILE A 129 4.98 -2.63 7.30
CA ILE A 129 6.05 -3.53 7.71
C ILE A 129 5.60 -4.51 8.79
N VAL A 130 4.80 -4.05 9.76
CA VAL A 130 4.26 -4.90 10.83
C VAL A 130 3.36 -5.99 10.24
N VAL A 131 2.53 -5.64 9.25
CA VAL A 131 1.67 -6.60 8.54
C VAL A 131 2.52 -7.65 7.83
N PHE A 132 3.55 -7.23 7.08
CA PHE A 132 4.44 -8.17 6.40
C PHE A 132 5.19 -9.07 7.38
N MET A 133 5.71 -8.54 8.49
CA MET A 133 6.36 -9.33 9.54
C MET A 133 5.40 -10.36 10.14
N ALA A 134 4.17 -9.97 10.48
CA ALA A 134 3.16 -10.86 11.04
C ALA A 134 2.76 -11.97 10.04
N VAL A 135 2.58 -11.63 8.77
CA VAL A 135 2.24 -12.61 7.72
C VAL A 135 3.38 -13.60 7.50
N PHE A 136 4.62 -13.12 7.45
CA PHE A 136 5.78 -13.98 7.24
C PHE A 136 6.07 -14.88 8.45
N ALA A 137 5.89 -14.36 9.67
CA ALA A 137 6.04 -15.15 10.89
C ALA A 137 4.92 -16.19 11.08
N GLY A 138 3.66 -15.79 10.79
CA GLY A 138 2.49 -16.65 11.04
C GLY A 138 2.26 -17.75 10.00
N ALA A 139 2.73 -17.55 8.76
CA ALA A 139 2.42 -18.46 7.65
C ALA A 139 3.45 -19.59 7.45
N SER A 140 4.52 -19.68 8.27
CA SER A 140 5.66 -20.59 8.04
C SER A 140 6.06 -20.61 6.56
N VAL A 141 6.20 -19.42 5.99
CA VAL A 141 6.24 -19.19 4.53
C VAL A 141 7.41 -19.91 3.89
N PHE A 142 8.51 -20.05 4.63
CA PHE A 142 9.78 -20.57 4.13
C PHE A 142 9.98 -22.08 4.40
N GLY A 143 9.08 -22.73 5.17
CA GLY A 143 9.25 -24.12 5.60
C GLY A 143 10.37 -24.26 6.65
N ASP A 144 10.80 -25.52 6.85
CA ASP A 144 11.79 -25.86 7.90
C ASP A 144 13.24 -25.51 7.50
N ASP A 145 13.53 -25.35 6.21
CA ASP A 145 14.85 -24.99 5.67
C ASP A 145 14.79 -23.65 4.90
N PRO A 146 14.98 -22.51 5.57
CA PRO A 146 15.03 -21.22 4.90
C PRO A 146 16.25 -21.15 3.97
N SER A 147 16.00 -20.98 2.67
CA SER A 147 17.02 -20.82 1.64
C SER A 147 16.78 -19.55 0.87
N TYR A 148 17.84 -18.79 0.56
CA TYR A 148 17.74 -17.59 -0.29
C TYR A 148 16.96 -17.81 -1.58
N ARG A 149 17.02 -19.02 -2.13
CA ARG A 149 16.26 -19.38 -3.33
C ARG A 149 14.77 -19.39 -3.07
N ILE A 150 14.33 -19.96 -1.95
CA ILE A 150 12.92 -20.01 -1.55
C ILE A 150 12.40 -18.60 -1.30
N GLU A 151 13.17 -17.79 -0.59
CA GLU A 151 12.83 -16.38 -0.32
C GLU A 151 12.61 -15.59 -1.62
N LEU A 152 13.50 -15.74 -2.61
CA LEU A 152 13.35 -15.10 -3.93
C LEU A 152 12.08 -15.55 -4.67
N PHE A 153 11.70 -16.83 -4.58
CA PHE A 153 10.45 -17.30 -5.17
C PHE A 153 9.22 -16.73 -4.49
N VAL A 154 9.22 -16.64 -3.16
CA VAL A 154 8.14 -16.00 -2.41
C VAL A 154 8.04 -14.52 -2.76
N LEU A 155 9.15 -13.78 -2.75
CA LEU A 155 9.18 -12.35 -3.08
C LEU A 155 8.70 -12.07 -4.51
N SER A 156 9.10 -12.92 -5.47
CA SER A 156 8.58 -12.81 -6.85
C SER A 156 7.08 -13.04 -6.91
N GLY A 157 6.59 -14.00 -6.14
CA GLY A 157 5.15 -14.24 -5.97
C GLY A 157 4.41 -13.04 -5.39
N VAL A 158 4.96 -12.38 -4.37
CA VAL A 158 4.35 -11.16 -3.76
C VAL A 158 4.17 -10.06 -4.81
N VAL A 159 5.18 -9.81 -5.64
CA VAL A 159 5.08 -8.81 -6.72
C VAL A 159 4.03 -9.19 -7.75
N ILE A 160 4.00 -10.47 -8.14
CA ILE A 160 3.01 -10.97 -9.10
C ILE A 160 1.60 -10.83 -8.53
N GLY A 161 1.39 -11.22 -7.27
CA GLY A 161 0.09 -11.13 -6.60
C GLY A 161 -0.42 -9.69 -6.48
N GLY A 162 0.43 -8.78 -5.99
CA GLY A 162 0.13 -7.35 -5.92
C GLY A 162 -0.13 -6.76 -7.32
N GLY A 163 0.72 -7.10 -8.30
CA GLY A 163 0.55 -6.67 -9.69
C GLY A 163 -0.76 -7.13 -10.31
N LEU A 164 -1.14 -8.40 -10.10
CA LEU A 164 -2.41 -8.96 -10.56
C LEU A 164 -3.60 -8.22 -9.93
N TRP A 165 -3.52 -7.92 -8.62
CA TRP A 165 -4.56 -7.17 -7.93
C TRP A 165 -4.73 -5.77 -8.52
N TRP A 166 -3.65 -5.02 -8.65
CA TRP A 166 -3.71 -3.64 -9.18
C TRP A 166 -4.11 -3.60 -10.65
N TYR A 167 -3.70 -4.58 -11.44
CA TYR A 167 -4.16 -4.74 -12.82
C TYR A 167 -5.68 -4.98 -12.88
N THR A 168 -6.17 -5.93 -12.07
CA THR A 168 -7.59 -6.27 -11.99
C THR A 168 -8.41 -5.06 -11.53
N LEU A 169 -8.02 -4.43 -10.44
CA LEU A 169 -8.70 -3.25 -9.90
C LEU A 169 -8.76 -2.11 -10.92
N SER A 170 -7.61 -1.76 -11.53
CA SER A 170 -7.53 -0.67 -12.50
C SER A 170 -8.36 -0.96 -13.75
N THR A 171 -8.40 -2.20 -14.20
CA THR A 171 -9.21 -2.62 -15.35
C THR A 171 -10.70 -2.56 -15.03
N LEU A 172 -11.12 -3.12 -13.90
CA LEU A 172 -12.51 -3.08 -13.46
C LEU A 172 -13.01 -1.64 -13.29
N VAL A 173 -12.25 -0.81 -12.60
CA VAL A 173 -12.60 0.61 -12.40
C VAL A 173 -12.70 1.33 -13.76
N ASN A 174 -11.82 1.04 -14.70
CA ASN A 174 -11.85 1.67 -16.01
C ASN A 174 -13.06 1.23 -16.86
N ILE A 175 -13.44 -0.07 -16.81
CA ILE A 175 -14.65 -0.59 -17.47
C ILE A 175 -15.90 0.10 -16.94
N PHE A 176 -16.00 0.20 -15.61
CA PHE A 176 -17.15 0.82 -14.96
C PHE A 176 -17.08 2.34 -14.89
N ARG A 177 -16.04 2.97 -15.42
CA ARG A 177 -15.78 4.42 -15.35
C ARG A 177 -17.00 5.28 -15.75
N LYS A 178 -17.76 4.87 -16.76
CA LYS A 178 -18.97 5.59 -17.21
C LYS A 178 -20.14 5.51 -16.23
N LYS A 179 -20.18 4.50 -15.35
CA LYS A 179 -21.22 4.29 -14.35
C LYS A 179 -20.91 5.00 -13.04
N PHE A 180 -19.67 5.45 -12.83
CA PHE A 180 -19.29 6.19 -11.63
C PHE A 180 -19.95 7.58 -11.64
N ARG A 181 -21.03 7.70 -10.87
CA ARG A 181 -21.69 8.99 -10.67
C ARG A 181 -20.76 9.92 -9.88
N LEU A 182 -20.84 11.19 -10.22
CA LEU A 182 -20.05 12.25 -9.60
C LEU A 182 -20.11 12.26 -8.07
N ARG A 183 -21.31 12.01 -7.52
CA ARG A 183 -21.54 11.92 -6.07
C ARG A 183 -20.71 10.80 -5.43
N VAL A 184 -20.61 9.65 -6.09
CA VAL A 184 -19.82 8.50 -5.61
C VAL A 184 -18.34 8.88 -5.46
N LEU A 185 -17.78 9.62 -6.40
CA LEU A 185 -16.38 10.06 -6.35
C LEU A 185 -16.13 11.04 -5.19
N ILE A 186 -17.06 11.98 -4.97
CA ILE A 186 -16.96 12.90 -3.84
C ILE A 186 -17.03 12.13 -2.52
N THR A 187 -17.94 11.16 -2.43
CA THR A 187 -18.08 10.31 -1.24
C THR A 187 -16.83 9.48 -1.00
N ILE A 188 -16.30 8.83 -2.05
CA ILE A 188 -15.04 8.08 -1.97
C ILE A 188 -13.91 8.98 -1.46
N ASN A 189 -13.74 10.19 -2.02
CA ASN A 189 -12.71 11.12 -1.56
C ASN A 189 -12.87 11.50 -0.09
N ARG A 190 -14.09 11.85 0.31
CA ARG A 190 -14.35 12.25 1.69
C ARG A 190 -14.14 11.12 2.69
N VAL A 191 -14.72 9.95 2.42
CA VAL A 191 -14.56 8.78 3.28
C VAL A 191 -13.09 8.39 3.41
N SER A 192 -12.38 8.35 2.30
CA SER A 192 -10.95 7.98 2.30
C SER A 192 -10.07 9.04 2.94
N GLY A 193 -10.35 10.32 2.66
CA GLY A 193 -9.65 11.42 3.32
C GLY A 193 -9.81 11.36 4.84
N VAL A 194 -11.04 11.11 5.34
CA VAL A 194 -11.30 10.90 6.77
C VAL A 194 -10.56 9.69 7.30
N LEU A 195 -10.68 8.54 6.64
CA LEU A 195 -10.02 7.31 7.09
C LEU A 195 -8.49 7.47 7.18
N ILE A 196 -7.87 8.08 6.16
CA ILE A 196 -6.42 8.34 6.15
C ILE A 196 -6.03 9.31 7.26
N THR A 197 -6.80 10.39 7.44
CA THR A 197 -6.53 11.38 8.49
C THR A 197 -6.65 10.76 9.87
N VAL A 198 -7.69 9.96 10.11
CA VAL A 198 -7.89 9.24 11.37
C VAL A 198 -6.76 8.25 11.61
N LEU A 199 -6.38 7.46 10.60
CA LEU A 199 -5.23 6.54 10.69
C LEU A 199 -3.94 7.29 11.04
N GLY A 200 -3.67 8.42 10.38
CA GLY A 200 -2.52 9.26 10.71
C GLY A 200 -2.54 9.76 12.16
N GLY A 201 -3.72 10.17 12.65
CA GLY A 201 -3.93 10.56 14.04
C GLY A 201 -3.69 9.39 15.02
N LEU A 202 -4.21 8.21 14.71
CA LEU A 202 -4.02 7.00 15.53
C LEU A 202 -2.55 6.58 15.58
N VAL A 203 -1.82 6.68 14.46
CA VAL A 203 -0.37 6.39 14.41
C VAL A 203 0.41 7.36 15.32
N ILE A 204 0.05 8.65 15.33
CA ILE A 204 0.68 9.62 16.23
C ILE A 204 0.31 9.33 17.69
N LEU A 205 -0.97 9.04 17.98
CA LEU A 205 -1.41 8.72 19.34
C LEU A 205 -0.72 7.46 19.88
N ALA A 206 -0.53 6.45 19.03
CA ALA A 206 0.19 5.23 19.40
C ALA A 206 1.68 5.46 19.67
N ALA A 207 2.25 6.58 19.24
CA ALA A 207 3.62 6.98 19.56
C ALA A 207 3.79 7.44 21.02
N PHE A 208 2.70 7.78 21.73
CA PHE A 208 2.75 8.23 23.13
C PHE A 208 2.41 7.06 24.07
N GLU A 209 3.24 6.82 25.07
CA GLU A 209 3.14 5.71 26.03
C GLU A 209 1.77 5.49 26.70
N PRO A 210 0.98 6.51 27.06
CA PRO A 210 -0.30 6.27 27.73
C PRO A 210 -1.32 5.52 26.85
N PHE A 211 -1.16 5.53 25.53
CA PHE A 211 -2.04 4.84 24.60
C PHE A 211 -1.59 3.40 24.33
N ARG A 212 -0.29 3.12 24.53
CA ARG A 212 0.30 1.78 24.35
C ARG A 212 -0.21 0.79 25.41
N SER A 213 -0.55 1.27 26.62
CA SER A 213 -1.11 0.45 27.70
C SER A 213 -2.58 0.06 27.49
N LEU A 214 -3.29 0.69 26.54
CA LEU A 214 -4.68 0.38 26.21
C LEU A 214 -4.81 -0.66 25.08
N LEU A 215 -3.71 -0.97 24.38
CA LEU A 215 -3.70 -2.01 23.38
C LEU A 215 -3.36 -3.34 24.04
N PRO A 216 -4.16 -4.42 23.82
CA PRO A 216 -3.83 -5.72 24.37
C PRO A 216 -2.43 -6.13 23.91
N ALA A 217 -1.59 -6.53 24.89
CA ALA A 217 -0.29 -7.08 24.60
C ALA A 217 -0.45 -8.32 23.71
N SER A 218 0.07 -8.21 22.48
CA SER A 218 0.12 -9.31 21.50
C SER A 218 1.28 -10.23 21.80
#